data_4263bd9f8ec808c84120aff8cb7e8538
#
_entry.id   4263bd9f8ec808c84120aff8cb7e8538
#
_cell.length_a   1.000
_cell.length_b   1.000
_cell.length_c   1.000
_cell.angle_alpha   90.00
_cell.angle_beta   90.00
_cell.angle_gamma   90.00
#
_symmetry.space_group_name_H-M   'P 1'
#
loop_
_entity.id
_entity.type
_entity.pdbx_description
1 polymer ?
#
loop_
_entity_poly.entity_id
_entity_poly.type
_entity_poly.pdbx_seq_one_letter_code
_entity_poly.pdbx_strand_id
1 'polypeptide(L)'
;MKMKFLTAAAVFSVMLYSCKKDTASSNSTASIPQSILNELTAKGFSTDGVQAVDGGYVVEGDLFFTAESLSSVKVGPNLVVGQEEQYRTTNLITGLPKVIKICNSYPTLLPLFNAATDSVIARYNKLGLRLTFQRVSTAAEADINIIGDDLGGGGVLGRSSGFPSADGKPASPITLNSRKGTFTKTTNVQWLATVIAHEVGHTIGMRHTDYANRKYSCGIRLPGNNEGDSGVGAIFIPGTNSSYADPGSWMLACTDGTNRPFNPNDVIALNYLYH
;
A
#
# COMPACT_ATOMS: atom_id res chain seq x y z
N MET A 1 -45.41 -19.98 -78.57
CA MET A 1 -45.28 -19.39 -77.24
C MET A 1 -43.94 -19.86 -76.63
N LYS A 2 -42.95 -18.98 -76.63
CA LYS A 2 -41.63 -19.31 -76.16
C LYS A 2 -41.37 -18.62 -74.82
N MET A 3 -41.31 -19.37 -73.77
CA MET A 3 -41.00 -18.87 -72.40
C MET A 3 -39.47 -18.72 -72.28
N LYS A 4 -38.99 -17.52 -71.97
CA LYS A 4 -37.62 -17.23 -71.68
C LYS A 4 -37.41 -17.33 -70.14
N PHE A 5 -36.58 -18.22 -69.71
CA PHE A 5 -36.12 -18.27 -68.33
C PHE A 5 -35.00 -17.23 -68.12
N LEU A 6 -35.22 -16.34 -67.15
CA LEU A 6 -34.23 -15.40 -66.66
C LEU A 6 -33.54 -16.03 -65.45
N THR A 7 -32.27 -16.32 -65.60
CA THR A 7 -31.42 -16.76 -64.46
C THR A 7 -30.88 -15.50 -63.76
N ALA A 8 -31.32 -15.29 -62.53
CA ALA A 8 -30.74 -14.27 -61.65
C ALA A 8 -29.52 -14.85 -60.92
N ALA A 9 -28.34 -14.27 -61.20
CA ALA A 9 -27.13 -14.58 -60.46
C ALA A 9 -27.09 -13.74 -59.15
N ALA A 10 -27.19 -14.39 -58.00
CA ALA A 10 -27.00 -13.76 -56.71
C ALA A 10 -25.50 -13.68 -56.39
N VAL A 11 -25.00 -12.45 -56.36
CA VAL A 11 -23.62 -12.17 -55.91
C VAL A 11 -23.65 -12.13 -54.37
N PHE A 12 -23.03 -13.12 -53.76
CA PHE A 12 -22.85 -13.20 -52.29
C PHE A 12 -21.60 -12.40 -51.90
N SER A 13 -21.80 -11.15 -51.46
CA SER A 13 -20.73 -10.33 -50.89
C SER A 13 -20.41 -10.81 -49.49
N VAL A 14 -19.27 -11.53 -49.36
CA VAL A 14 -18.72 -11.90 -48.05
C VAL A 14 -18.08 -10.65 -47.43
N MET A 15 -18.77 -10.04 -46.47
CA MET A 15 -18.18 -9.02 -45.62
C MET A 15 -17.23 -9.70 -44.62
N LEU A 16 -15.94 -9.55 -44.85
CA LEU A 16 -14.93 -9.89 -43.86
C LEU A 16 -14.99 -8.89 -42.72
N TYR A 17 -15.68 -9.24 -41.65
CA TYR A 17 -15.55 -8.54 -40.37
C TYR A 17 -14.12 -8.79 -39.84
N SER A 18 -13.24 -7.82 -40.04
CA SER A 18 -11.96 -7.76 -39.36
C SER A 18 -12.25 -7.44 -37.89
N CYS A 19 -12.24 -8.46 -37.03
CA CYS A 19 -12.11 -8.24 -35.60
C CYS A 19 -10.79 -7.51 -35.35
N LYS A 20 -10.85 -6.22 -35.08
CA LYS A 20 -9.78 -5.55 -34.35
C LYS A 20 -9.65 -6.26 -33.02
N LYS A 21 -8.57 -7.01 -32.88
CA LYS A 21 -8.11 -7.53 -31.61
C LYS A 21 -7.77 -6.30 -30.77
N ASP A 22 -8.68 -5.91 -29.87
CA ASP A 22 -8.34 -4.99 -28.81
C ASP A 22 -7.11 -5.60 -28.14
N THR A 23 -6.00 -4.89 -28.21
CA THR A 23 -4.83 -5.17 -27.40
C THR A 23 -5.26 -4.90 -25.95
N ALA A 24 -5.89 -5.92 -25.35
CA ALA A 24 -5.91 -6.01 -23.91
C ALA A 24 -4.45 -5.87 -23.49
N SER A 25 -4.16 -4.82 -22.75
CA SER A 25 -2.89 -4.66 -22.05
C SER A 25 -2.64 -5.99 -21.34
N SER A 26 -1.80 -6.81 -21.92
CA SER A 26 -1.32 -8.01 -21.29
C SER A 26 -0.52 -7.52 -20.09
N ASN A 27 -1.10 -7.57 -18.89
CA ASN A 27 -0.29 -7.74 -17.70
C ASN A 27 0.51 -9.02 -17.95
N SER A 28 1.68 -8.88 -18.54
CA SER A 28 2.67 -9.93 -18.56
C SER A 28 2.99 -10.16 -17.09
N THR A 29 2.54 -11.28 -16.56
CA THR A 29 3.09 -11.83 -15.32
C THR A 29 4.54 -12.18 -15.64
N ALA A 30 5.40 -11.15 -15.66
CA ALA A 30 6.83 -11.36 -15.69
C ALA A 30 7.14 -12.21 -14.45
N SER A 31 7.74 -13.36 -14.65
CA SER A 31 8.13 -14.23 -13.54
C SER A 31 9.08 -13.43 -12.65
N ILE A 32 8.77 -13.34 -11.37
CA ILE A 32 9.61 -12.64 -10.42
C ILE A 32 10.96 -13.37 -10.34
N PRO A 33 12.09 -12.68 -10.50
CA PRO A 33 13.40 -13.30 -10.40
C PRO A 33 13.58 -14.03 -9.06
N GLN A 34 14.12 -15.24 -9.08
CA GLN A 34 14.35 -16.01 -7.86
C GLN A 34 15.27 -15.28 -6.86
N SER A 35 16.19 -14.45 -7.35
CA SER A 35 17.03 -13.60 -6.51
C SER A 35 16.22 -12.61 -5.66
N ILE A 36 15.18 -12.01 -6.23
CA ILE A 36 14.27 -11.11 -5.51
C ILE A 36 13.45 -11.88 -4.46
N LEU A 37 12.90 -13.05 -4.82
CA LEU A 37 12.18 -13.88 -3.85
C LEU A 37 13.08 -14.32 -2.69
N ASN A 38 14.32 -14.70 -2.98
CA ASN A 38 15.31 -15.06 -1.96
C ASN A 38 15.65 -13.86 -1.07
N GLU A 39 15.80 -12.67 -1.65
CA GLU A 39 16.09 -11.45 -0.90
C GLU A 39 14.90 -11.03 -0.02
N LEU A 40 13.67 -11.08 -0.54
CA LEU A 40 12.46 -10.85 0.25
C LEU A 40 12.40 -11.81 1.45
N THR A 41 12.59 -13.11 1.22
CA THR A 41 12.61 -14.13 2.27
C THR A 41 13.72 -13.84 3.30
N ALA A 42 14.94 -13.51 2.85
CA ALA A 42 16.05 -13.20 3.74
C ALA A 42 15.80 -11.96 4.61
N LYS A 43 14.94 -11.06 4.15
CA LYS A 43 14.54 -9.83 4.87
C LYS A 43 13.22 -9.99 5.65
N GLY A 44 12.65 -11.20 5.67
CA GLY A 44 11.46 -11.53 6.45
C GLY A 44 10.13 -11.15 5.82
N PHE A 45 10.12 -10.85 4.52
CA PHE A 45 8.87 -10.60 3.80
C PHE A 45 8.28 -11.90 3.26
N SER A 46 6.95 -11.95 3.20
CA SER A 46 6.26 -13.00 2.49
C SER A 46 6.51 -12.90 0.98
N THR A 47 6.77 -14.03 0.35
CA THR A 47 6.81 -14.13 -1.11
C THR A 47 5.46 -14.48 -1.71
N ASP A 48 4.44 -14.72 -0.87
CA ASP A 48 3.09 -15.02 -1.31
C ASP A 48 2.44 -13.77 -1.91
N GLY A 49 1.94 -13.89 -3.15
CA GLY A 49 1.23 -12.80 -3.82
C GLY A 49 2.11 -11.61 -4.24
N VAL A 50 3.43 -11.75 -4.23
CA VAL A 50 4.34 -10.74 -4.79
C VAL A 50 4.01 -10.51 -6.25
N GLN A 51 3.95 -9.25 -6.68
CA GLN A 51 3.63 -8.85 -8.03
C GLN A 51 4.78 -8.04 -8.61
N ALA A 52 5.24 -8.41 -9.81
CA ALA A 52 6.10 -7.54 -10.59
C ALA A 52 5.25 -6.42 -11.21
N VAL A 53 5.66 -5.19 -10.99
CA VAL A 53 5.02 -3.99 -11.53
C VAL A 53 6.09 -3.10 -12.19
N ASP A 54 5.66 -2.03 -12.87
CA ASP A 54 6.62 -1.12 -13.47
C ASP A 54 7.56 -0.53 -12.39
N GLY A 55 8.85 -0.67 -12.63
CA GLY A 55 9.91 -0.17 -11.74
C GLY A 55 10.19 -0.99 -10.48
N GLY A 56 9.47 -2.09 -10.19
CA GLY A 56 9.74 -2.88 -8.98
C GLY A 56 8.74 -3.99 -8.66
N TYR A 57 8.54 -4.22 -7.38
CA TYR A 57 7.73 -5.31 -6.85
C TYR A 57 6.76 -4.81 -5.78
N VAL A 58 5.51 -5.24 -5.86
CA VAL A 58 4.54 -5.06 -4.76
C VAL A 58 4.58 -6.31 -3.90
N VAL A 59 4.84 -6.11 -2.63
CA VAL A 59 5.02 -7.13 -1.60
C VAL A 59 3.95 -6.91 -0.54
N GLU A 60 3.40 -7.99 0.01
CA GLU A 60 2.39 -7.94 1.07
C GLU A 60 1.14 -7.10 0.73
N GLY A 61 0.96 -6.77 -0.56
CA GLY A 61 -0.22 -6.13 -1.13
C GLY A 61 -0.14 -4.60 -1.26
N ASP A 62 0.71 -3.92 -0.51
CA ASP A 62 0.80 -2.45 -0.42
C ASP A 62 2.22 -1.88 -0.20
N LEU A 63 3.23 -2.74 -0.09
CA LEU A 63 4.62 -2.33 -0.02
C LEU A 63 5.25 -2.39 -1.41
N PHE A 64 5.79 -1.28 -1.86
CA PHE A 64 6.52 -1.22 -3.13
C PHE A 64 8.03 -1.11 -2.89
N PHE A 65 8.77 -2.03 -3.51
CA PHE A 65 10.23 -2.02 -3.51
C PHE A 65 10.78 -2.01 -4.93
N THR A 66 11.74 -1.12 -5.19
CA THR A 66 12.70 -1.32 -6.28
C THR A 66 13.74 -2.35 -5.81
N ALA A 67 14.53 -2.92 -6.73
CA ALA A 67 15.62 -3.81 -6.34
C ALA A 67 16.62 -3.10 -5.39
N GLU A 68 16.92 -1.81 -5.64
CA GLU A 68 17.82 -1.02 -4.80
C GLU A 68 17.23 -0.74 -3.42
N SER A 69 15.95 -0.34 -3.34
CA SER A 69 15.31 -0.08 -2.06
C SER A 69 15.17 -1.36 -1.24
N LEU A 70 14.87 -2.49 -1.87
CA LEU A 70 14.86 -3.78 -1.20
C LEU A 70 16.24 -4.14 -0.62
N SER A 71 17.31 -3.95 -1.39
CA SER A 71 18.67 -4.23 -0.92
C SER A 71 19.08 -3.38 0.29
N SER A 72 18.54 -2.18 0.42
CA SER A 72 18.81 -1.25 1.53
C SER A 72 18.11 -1.60 2.85
N VAL A 73 17.10 -2.48 2.82
CA VAL A 73 16.41 -2.94 4.03
C VAL A 73 17.39 -3.73 4.91
N LYS A 74 17.60 -3.27 6.15
CA LYS A 74 18.50 -3.93 7.08
C LYS A 74 17.85 -5.18 7.67
N VAL A 75 18.64 -6.24 7.72
CA VAL A 75 18.31 -7.47 8.46
C VAL A 75 18.65 -7.28 9.92
N GLY A 76 17.67 -7.39 10.82
CA GLY A 76 17.87 -7.32 12.28
C GLY A 76 17.75 -8.71 12.93
N PRO A 77 18.15 -8.86 14.21
CA PRO A 77 17.97 -10.11 14.93
C PRO A 77 16.48 -10.43 15.12
N ASN A 78 16.11 -11.67 14.86
CA ASN A 78 14.75 -12.17 15.02
C ASN A 78 14.43 -12.42 16.49
N LEU A 79 13.36 -11.81 16.99
CA LEU A 79 12.63 -12.31 18.14
C LEU A 79 11.22 -12.64 17.66
N VAL A 80 11.01 -13.91 17.31
CA VAL A 80 9.67 -14.42 16.99
C VAL A 80 8.96 -14.72 18.31
N VAL A 81 8.04 -13.85 18.72
CA VAL A 81 7.07 -14.16 19.77
C VAL A 81 5.73 -14.20 19.09
N GLY A 82 5.18 -15.38 18.88
CA GLY A 82 3.90 -15.55 18.20
C GLY A 82 2.75 -14.94 19.00
N GLN A 83 1.76 -14.38 18.27
CA GLN A 83 0.43 -13.97 18.76
C GLN A 83 0.36 -12.62 19.53
N GLU A 84 1.14 -11.63 19.16
CA GLU A 84 1.10 -10.29 19.74
C GLU A 84 0.73 -9.26 18.68
N GLU A 85 0.22 -8.09 19.07
CA GLU A 85 -0.26 -7.04 18.15
C GLU A 85 0.73 -5.88 18.08
N GLN A 86 0.67 -5.12 16.98
CA GLN A 86 1.52 -3.99 16.62
C GLN A 86 2.99 -4.36 16.39
N TYR A 87 3.36 -4.24 15.15
CA TYR A 87 4.69 -4.61 14.66
C TYR A 87 5.38 -3.44 13.99
N ARG A 88 6.71 -3.43 14.10
CA ARG A 88 7.57 -2.45 13.45
C ARG A 88 8.64 -3.12 12.60
N THR A 89 9.22 -2.34 11.71
CA THR A 89 10.43 -2.72 10.97
C THR A 89 11.70 -2.46 11.78
N THR A 90 12.83 -3.00 11.31
CA THR A 90 14.16 -2.74 11.87
C THR A 90 14.54 -1.26 11.76
N ASN A 91 14.27 -0.64 10.58
CA ASN A 91 14.54 0.77 10.37
C ASN A 91 13.39 1.62 10.90
N LEU A 92 13.71 2.67 11.61
CA LEU A 92 12.79 3.67 12.14
C LEU A 92 13.28 5.07 11.78
N ILE A 93 12.43 6.07 11.96
CA ILE A 93 12.85 7.47 11.83
C ILE A 93 13.87 7.82 12.92
N THR A 94 14.95 8.46 12.54
CA THR A 94 16.02 8.87 13.44
C THR A 94 16.19 10.40 13.48
N GLY A 95 17.02 10.88 14.42
CA GLY A 95 17.26 12.32 14.57
C GLY A 95 16.09 13.07 15.20
N LEU A 96 15.39 12.46 16.15
CA LEU A 96 14.29 13.07 16.90
C LEU A 96 14.79 14.16 17.87
N PRO A 97 14.03 15.25 18.10
CA PRO A 97 12.72 15.54 17.54
C PRO A 97 12.80 15.92 16.06
N LYS A 98 11.80 15.50 15.27
CA LYS A 98 11.79 15.70 13.82
C LYS A 98 10.41 16.11 13.32
N VAL A 99 10.37 17.00 12.36
CA VAL A 99 9.18 17.35 11.59
C VAL A 99 9.25 16.64 10.25
N ILE A 100 8.26 15.81 9.94
CA ILE A 100 8.09 15.18 8.61
C ILE A 100 7.16 16.05 7.78
N LYS A 101 7.64 16.49 6.64
CA LYS A 101 6.89 17.33 5.70
C LYS A 101 6.18 16.46 4.68
N ILE A 102 4.86 16.64 4.53
CA ILE A 102 4.02 15.90 3.58
C ILE A 102 3.49 16.84 2.51
N CYS A 103 3.72 16.53 1.24
CA CYS A 103 3.07 17.17 0.11
C CYS A 103 2.03 16.25 -0.50
N ASN A 104 0.90 16.79 -0.87
CA ASN A 104 -0.09 16.08 -1.63
C ASN A 104 -0.08 16.55 -3.08
N SER A 105 0.37 15.69 -3.97
CA SER A 105 0.45 15.88 -5.43
C SER A 105 -0.56 15.00 -6.18
N TYR A 106 -1.62 14.52 -5.49
CA TYR A 106 -2.64 13.69 -6.12
C TYR A 106 -3.36 14.47 -7.24
N PRO A 107 -3.49 13.91 -8.45
CA PRO A 107 -3.83 14.68 -9.65
C PRO A 107 -5.27 15.17 -9.69
N THR A 108 -6.18 14.55 -8.94
CA THR A 108 -7.61 14.89 -8.91
C THR A 108 -8.11 15.02 -7.49
N LEU A 109 -9.27 15.66 -7.26
CA LEU A 109 -9.87 15.79 -5.93
C LEU A 109 -8.93 16.38 -4.87
N LEU A 110 -7.98 17.23 -5.30
CA LEU A 110 -6.93 17.78 -4.43
C LEU A 110 -7.46 18.41 -3.14
N PRO A 111 -8.59 19.17 -3.11
CA PRO A 111 -9.14 19.68 -1.85
C PRO A 111 -9.53 18.58 -0.86
N LEU A 112 -10.12 17.47 -1.33
CA LEU A 112 -10.50 16.33 -0.50
C LEU A 112 -9.26 15.64 0.10
N PHE A 113 -8.24 15.40 -0.73
CA PHE A 113 -7.00 14.79 -0.30
C PHE A 113 -6.20 15.70 0.66
N ASN A 114 -6.21 17.01 0.43
CA ASN A 114 -5.62 17.98 1.37
C ASN A 114 -6.32 17.94 2.73
N ALA A 115 -7.64 17.96 2.76
CA ALA A 115 -8.41 17.86 4.00
C ALA A 115 -8.15 16.54 4.75
N ALA A 116 -8.02 15.43 4.01
CA ALA A 116 -7.66 14.14 4.59
C ALA A 116 -6.24 14.15 5.14
N THR A 117 -5.27 14.69 4.42
CA THR A 117 -3.88 14.83 4.86
C THR A 117 -3.78 15.71 6.11
N ASP A 118 -4.51 16.84 6.15
CA ASP A 118 -4.57 17.71 7.34
C ASP A 118 -5.16 16.96 8.54
N SER A 119 -6.16 16.11 8.31
CA SER A 119 -6.73 15.23 9.36
C SER A 119 -5.72 14.20 9.87
N VAL A 120 -4.91 13.61 8.98
CA VAL A 120 -3.81 12.69 9.35
C VAL A 120 -2.78 13.41 10.22
N ILE A 121 -2.32 14.57 9.78
CA ILE A 121 -1.36 15.40 10.52
C ILE A 121 -1.89 15.73 11.92
N ALA A 122 -3.15 16.12 12.01
CA ALA A 122 -3.79 16.40 13.30
C ALA A 122 -3.85 15.16 14.21
N ARG A 123 -4.12 13.96 13.64
CA ARG A 123 -4.14 12.69 14.42
C ARG A 123 -2.77 12.37 15.02
N TYR A 124 -1.71 12.43 14.23
CA TYR A 124 -0.35 12.15 14.70
C TYR A 124 0.13 13.22 15.70
N ASN A 125 -0.03 14.50 15.37
CA ASN A 125 0.46 15.60 16.21
C ASN A 125 -0.25 15.69 17.57
N LYS A 126 -1.51 15.26 17.65
CA LYS A 126 -2.26 15.20 18.91
C LYS A 126 -1.62 14.26 19.95
N LEU A 127 -0.82 13.30 19.51
CA LEU A 127 -0.16 12.33 20.40
C LEU A 127 1.03 12.93 21.18
N GLY A 128 1.53 14.10 20.79
CA GLY A 128 2.65 14.75 21.48
C GLY A 128 4.00 14.02 21.30
N LEU A 129 4.15 13.28 20.21
CA LEU A 129 5.38 12.55 19.88
C LEU A 129 6.53 13.50 19.58
N ARG A 130 7.77 13.03 19.68
CA ARG A 130 8.95 13.73 19.17
C ARG A 130 9.03 13.71 17.63
N LEU A 131 8.14 12.95 16.98
CA LEU A 131 7.91 12.95 15.55
C LEU A 131 6.62 13.72 15.27
N THR A 132 6.69 14.83 14.54
CA THR A 132 5.55 15.65 14.17
C THR A 132 5.44 15.78 12.67
N PHE A 133 4.29 16.20 12.17
CA PHE A 133 3.98 16.27 10.75
C PHE A 133 3.49 17.66 10.37
N GLN A 134 3.84 18.09 9.16
CA GLN A 134 3.42 19.35 8.58
C GLN A 134 3.11 19.16 7.10
N ARG A 135 1.99 19.74 6.63
CA ARG A 135 1.74 19.78 5.18
C ARG A 135 2.53 20.94 4.55
N VAL A 136 3.13 20.65 3.38
CA VAL A 136 3.82 21.62 2.53
C VAL A 136 3.16 21.68 1.16
N SER A 137 3.48 22.73 0.39
CA SER A 137 2.79 23.02 -0.86
C SER A 137 3.46 22.38 -2.08
N THR A 138 4.74 22.05 -1.99
CA THR A 138 5.51 21.53 -3.12
C THR A 138 6.20 20.21 -2.78
N ALA A 139 6.31 19.33 -3.78
CA ALA A 139 6.99 18.06 -3.63
C ALA A 139 8.50 18.23 -3.30
N ALA A 140 9.10 19.31 -3.74
CA ALA A 140 10.52 19.60 -3.48
C ALA A 140 10.81 19.89 -2.00
N GLU A 141 9.80 20.35 -1.22
CA GLU A 141 9.93 20.61 0.21
C GLU A 141 9.56 19.39 1.06
N ALA A 142 8.97 18.37 0.45
CA ALA A 142 8.38 17.25 1.18
C ALA A 142 9.40 16.14 1.47
N ASP A 143 9.30 15.57 2.67
CA ASP A 143 9.91 14.29 3.02
C ASP A 143 9.09 13.12 2.49
N ILE A 144 7.75 13.26 2.48
CA ILE A 144 6.79 12.30 1.92
C ILE A 144 5.94 13.01 0.87
N ASN A 145 5.95 12.49 -0.36
CA ASN A 145 5.07 12.98 -1.42
C ASN A 145 3.94 11.97 -1.66
N ILE A 146 2.68 12.43 -1.59
CA ILE A 146 1.51 11.62 -1.93
C ILE A 146 1.18 11.87 -3.39
N ILE A 147 1.27 10.83 -4.21
CA ILE A 147 0.99 10.86 -5.66
C ILE A 147 -0.18 9.96 -6.02
N GLY A 148 -0.69 10.09 -7.22
CA GLY A 148 -1.71 9.20 -7.78
C GLY A 148 -1.17 8.41 -8.96
N ASP A 149 -1.47 7.10 -9.00
CA ASP A 149 -1.19 6.21 -10.12
C ASP A 149 -2.31 5.16 -10.25
N ASP A 150 -2.49 4.55 -11.43
CA ASP A 150 -3.46 3.47 -11.60
C ASP A 150 -2.87 2.16 -11.05
N LEU A 151 -3.25 1.82 -9.82
CA LEU A 151 -2.82 0.59 -9.14
C LEU A 151 -3.68 -0.64 -9.52
N GLY A 152 -4.48 -0.54 -10.58
CA GLY A 152 -5.34 -1.63 -11.02
C GLY A 152 -6.65 -1.74 -10.26
N GLY A 153 -7.42 -2.81 -10.55
CA GLY A 153 -8.79 -3.03 -10.07
C GLY A 153 -8.93 -3.99 -8.88
N GLY A 154 -7.86 -4.46 -8.28
CA GLY A 154 -7.86 -5.52 -7.25
C GLY A 154 -8.25 -5.08 -5.84
N GLY A 155 -8.77 -3.85 -5.65
CA GLY A 155 -9.13 -3.32 -4.33
C GLY A 155 -8.00 -2.61 -3.60
N VAL A 156 -6.81 -2.52 -4.21
CA VAL A 156 -5.68 -1.75 -3.68
C VAL A 156 -6.04 -0.27 -3.65
N LEU A 157 -5.98 0.37 -2.50
CA LEU A 157 -6.28 1.78 -2.31
C LEU A 157 -5.02 2.65 -2.33
N GLY A 158 -3.93 2.14 -1.80
CA GLY A 158 -2.65 2.81 -1.73
C GLY A 158 -1.50 1.82 -1.64
N ARG A 159 -0.31 2.35 -1.71
CA ARG A 159 0.94 1.66 -1.37
C ARG A 159 1.99 2.65 -0.91
N SER A 160 2.78 2.30 0.08
CA SER A 160 3.98 3.03 0.43
C SER A 160 5.17 2.56 -0.41
N SER A 161 6.18 3.40 -0.57
CA SER A 161 7.47 3.00 -1.17
C SER A 161 8.34 2.19 -0.20
N GLY A 162 7.73 1.51 0.76
CA GLY A 162 8.37 0.70 1.78
C GLY A 162 8.45 1.41 3.13
N PHE A 163 9.56 1.18 3.82
CA PHE A 163 9.81 1.58 5.20
C PHE A 163 10.93 2.62 5.30
N PRO A 164 11.18 3.18 6.49
CA PRO A 164 12.29 4.10 6.67
C PRO A 164 13.61 3.51 6.16
N SER A 165 14.38 4.35 5.49
CA SER A 165 15.71 3.97 5.02
C SER A 165 16.69 3.77 6.19
N ALA A 166 17.84 3.19 5.88
CA ALA A 166 18.86 2.92 6.89
C ALA A 166 19.42 4.16 7.59
N ASP A 167 19.32 5.34 6.96
CA ASP A 167 19.70 6.64 7.52
C ASP A 167 18.53 7.31 8.28
N GLY A 168 17.40 6.63 8.46
CA GLY A 168 16.27 7.09 9.25
C GLY A 168 15.39 8.15 8.58
N LYS A 169 15.35 8.17 7.25
CA LYS A 169 14.39 8.98 6.49
C LYS A 169 13.12 8.18 6.19
N PRO A 170 11.95 8.85 6.13
CA PRO A 170 10.71 8.16 5.74
C PRO A 170 10.78 7.68 4.28
N ALA A 171 10.05 6.61 3.98
CA ALA A 171 9.87 6.20 2.59
C ALA A 171 8.99 7.21 1.82
N SER A 172 9.29 7.42 0.55
CA SER A 172 8.53 8.30 -0.36
C SER A 172 8.72 7.83 -1.80
N PRO A 173 7.70 7.94 -2.67
CA PRO A 173 6.37 8.46 -2.41
C PRO A 173 5.41 7.46 -1.72
N ILE A 174 4.28 7.96 -1.25
CA ILE A 174 3.05 7.20 -1.07
C ILE A 174 2.27 7.30 -2.37
N THR A 175 1.87 6.18 -2.96
CA THR A 175 1.05 6.14 -4.17
C THR A 175 -0.37 5.75 -3.82
N LEU A 176 -1.35 6.59 -4.10
CA LEU A 176 -2.76 6.29 -3.94
C LEU A 176 -3.38 5.94 -5.29
N ASN A 177 -4.32 4.99 -5.31
CA ASN A 177 -4.90 4.49 -6.54
C ASN A 177 -5.75 5.54 -7.24
N SER A 178 -5.27 6.08 -8.35
CA SER A 178 -5.98 7.07 -9.17
C SER A 178 -6.96 6.46 -10.17
N ARG A 179 -7.11 5.13 -10.18
CA ARG A 179 -8.05 4.44 -11.07
C ARG A 179 -9.45 4.99 -10.90
N LYS A 180 -10.11 5.26 -12.04
CA LYS A 180 -11.48 5.75 -12.05
C LYS A 180 -12.39 4.83 -11.23
N GLY A 181 -13.06 5.40 -10.24
CA GLY A 181 -13.98 4.67 -9.35
C GLY A 181 -13.42 4.36 -7.97
N THR A 182 -12.11 4.39 -7.76
CA THR A 182 -11.51 4.11 -6.45
C THR A 182 -11.94 5.16 -5.41
N PHE A 183 -11.65 6.43 -5.67
CA PHE A 183 -12.00 7.53 -4.74
C PHE A 183 -13.06 8.49 -5.28
N THR A 184 -13.50 8.36 -6.54
CA THR A 184 -14.38 9.34 -7.20
C THR A 184 -15.77 9.44 -6.59
N LYS A 185 -16.20 8.46 -5.82
CA LYS A 185 -17.51 8.44 -5.14
C LYS A 185 -17.40 8.76 -3.65
N THR A 186 -16.20 8.89 -3.10
CA THR A 186 -16.05 9.18 -1.68
C THR A 186 -16.10 10.68 -1.43
N THR A 187 -16.86 11.06 -0.41
CA THR A 187 -16.81 12.39 0.22
C THR A 187 -16.34 12.25 1.67
N ASN A 188 -15.99 11.04 2.09
CA ASN A 188 -15.62 10.73 3.47
C ASN A 188 -14.14 11.04 3.71
N VAL A 189 -13.86 12.28 4.11
CA VAL A 189 -12.53 12.76 4.49
C VAL A 189 -11.89 11.87 5.55
N GLN A 190 -12.67 11.38 6.53
CA GLN A 190 -12.13 10.61 7.66
C GLN A 190 -11.73 9.19 7.27
N TRP A 191 -12.47 8.55 6.37
CA TRP A 191 -12.05 7.27 5.81
C TRP A 191 -10.78 7.42 4.96
N LEU A 192 -10.73 8.45 4.10
CA LEU A 192 -9.53 8.73 3.30
C LEU A 192 -8.33 9.07 4.19
N ALA A 193 -8.56 9.77 5.30
CA ALA A 193 -7.52 10.01 6.30
C ALA A 193 -7.03 8.71 6.94
N THR A 194 -7.89 7.70 7.13
CA THR A 194 -7.44 6.38 7.59
C THR A 194 -6.51 5.71 6.57
N VAL A 195 -6.87 5.72 5.28
CA VAL A 195 -6.02 5.17 4.22
C VAL A 195 -4.66 5.89 4.18
N ILE A 196 -4.64 7.22 4.19
CA ILE A 196 -3.39 7.99 4.17
C ILE A 196 -2.58 7.76 5.46
N ALA A 197 -3.23 7.70 6.63
CA ALA A 197 -2.54 7.44 7.90
C ALA A 197 -1.89 6.05 7.91
N HIS A 198 -2.52 5.05 7.31
CA HIS A 198 -2.00 3.70 7.14
C HIS A 198 -0.71 3.73 6.31
N GLU A 199 -0.73 4.34 5.13
CA GLU A 199 0.46 4.44 4.29
C GLU A 199 1.58 5.25 4.97
N VAL A 200 1.23 6.33 5.69
CA VAL A 200 2.20 7.07 6.52
C VAL A 200 2.78 6.17 7.61
N GLY A 201 1.97 5.28 8.20
CA GLY A 201 2.42 4.29 9.18
C GLY A 201 3.59 3.45 8.64
N HIS A 202 3.47 2.92 7.42
CA HIS A 202 4.57 2.20 6.76
C HIS A 202 5.80 3.08 6.58
N THR A 203 5.64 4.29 6.08
CA THR A 203 6.78 5.20 5.84
C THR A 203 7.56 5.56 7.10
N ILE A 204 6.97 5.41 8.27
CA ILE A 204 7.62 5.62 9.56
C ILE A 204 7.95 4.32 10.32
N GLY A 205 7.77 3.15 9.70
CA GLY A 205 8.25 1.87 10.21
C GLY A 205 7.22 0.96 10.86
N MET A 206 5.92 1.27 10.76
CA MET A 206 4.86 0.36 11.21
C MET A 206 4.60 -0.75 10.18
N ARG A 207 4.32 -1.96 10.65
CA ARG A 207 3.84 -3.08 9.86
C ARG A 207 2.35 -3.31 10.09
N HIS A 208 1.76 -4.20 9.31
CA HIS A 208 0.35 -4.57 9.55
C HIS A 208 0.15 -5.20 10.91
N THR A 209 -0.92 -4.82 11.58
CA THR A 209 -1.31 -5.39 12.88
C THR A 209 -1.64 -6.87 12.75
N ASP A 210 -2.27 -7.26 11.64
CA ASP A 210 -2.66 -8.64 11.35
C ASP A 210 -1.66 -9.38 10.44
N TYR A 211 -0.37 -9.01 10.48
CA TYR A 211 0.66 -9.57 9.61
C TYR A 211 0.72 -11.11 9.63
N ALA A 212 0.52 -11.71 10.80
CA ALA A 212 0.57 -13.16 10.97
C ALA A 212 -0.70 -13.87 10.47
N ASN A 213 -1.79 -13.14 10.24
CA ASN A 213 -3.05 -13.68 9.75
C ASN A 213 -3.87 -12.62 9.00
N ARG A 214 -3.45 -12.24 7.81
CA ARG A 214 -4.14 -11.24 6.97
C ARG A 214 -5.58 -11.61 6.61
N LYS A 215 -5.98 -12.88 6.73
CA LYS A 215 -7.40 -13.28 6.60
C LYS A 215 -8.30 -12.56 7.59
N TYR A 216 -7.74 -12.09 8.69
CA TYR A 216 -8.51 -11.39 9.71
C TYR A 216 -9.18 -10.14 9.14
N SER A 217 -8.44 -9.24 8.49
CA SER A 217 -9.02 -8.02 7.90
C SER A 217 -9.42 -8.21 6.44
N CYS A 218 -8.71 -9.04 5.67
CA CYS A 218 -8.90 -9.17 4.23
C CYS A 218 -9.86 -10.31 3.84
N GLY A 219 -10.15 -11.25 4.75
CA GLY A 219 -10.91 -12.45 4.42
C GLY A 219 -10.18 -13.32 3.40
N ILE A 220 -10.95 -14.02 2.54
CA ILE A 220 -10.39 -14.90 1.50
C ILE A 220 -9.98 -14.16 0.21
N ARG A 221 -10.06 -12.83 0.19
CA ARG A 221 -10.00 -12.03 -1.05
C ARG A 221 -8.59 -11.80 -1.58
N LEU A 222 -7.56 -11.98 -0.77
CA LEU A 222 -6.17 -11.78 -1.21
C LEU A 222 -5.41 -13.10 -1.23
N PRO A 223 -4.59 -13.37 -2.27
CA PRO A 223 -3.61 -14.43 -2.23
C PRO A 223 -2.57 -14.11 -1.14
N GLY A 224 -2.14 -15.13 -0.42
CA GLY A 224 -1.21 -14.96 0.71
C GLY A 224 -1.95 -14.63 2.01
N ASN A 225 -1.79 -15.52 3.00
CA ASN A 225 -2.51 -15.38 4.26
C ASN A 225 -1.67 -14.70 5.34
N ASN A 226 -0.35 -14.75 5.22
CA ASN A 226 0.59 -14.26 6.21
C ASN A 226 1.67 -13.43 5.53
N GLU A 227 2.04 -12.35 6.16
CA GLU A 227 3.28 -11.65 5.88
C GLU A 227 4.40 -12.45 6.54
N GLY A 228 5.60 -12.45 5.97
CA GLY A 228 6.70 -13.29 6.42
C GLY A 228 6.89 -13.29 7.94
N ASP A 229 6.92 -14.45 8.51
CA ASP A 229 7.02 -14.71 9.95
C ASP A 229 8.46 -14.87 10.43
N SER A 230 9.45 -14.76 9.54
CA SER A 230 10.89 -14.93 9.86
C SER A 230 11.51 -13.78 10.67
N GLY A 231 10.71 -12.85 11.16
CA GLY A 231 11.05 -11.92 12.22
C GLY A 231 11.90 -10.70 11.85
N VAL A 232 12.42 -10.63 10.63
CA VAL A 232 13.29 -9.51 10.24
C VAL A 232 12.51 -8.25 9.90
N GLY A 233 11.31 -8.44 9.35
CA GLY A 233 10.44 -7.35 8.93
C GLY A 233 9.30 -7.05 9.90
N ALA A 234 9.07 -7.86 10.95
CA ALA A 234 7.97 -7.69 11.90
C ALA A 234 8.43 -7.89 13.34
N ILE A 235 8.89 -6.82 13.97
CA ILE A 235 9.35 -6.80 15.36
C ILE A 235 8.20 -6.34 16.24
N PHE A 236 7.82 -7.15 17.20
CA PHE A 236 6.76 -6.80 18.15
C PHE A 236 7.08 -5.53 18.94
N ILE A 237 6.06 -4.72 19.17
CA ILE A 237 6.16 -3.48 19.96
C ILE A 237 5.66 -3.74 21.38
N PRO A 238 6.56 -3.75 22.40
CA PRO A 238 6.19 -4.02 23.77
C PRO A 238 5.12 -3.06 24.33
N GLY A 239 4.23 -3.63 25.13
CA GLY A 239 3.15 -2.87 25.79
C GLY A 239 1.85 -2.83 25.02
N THR A 240 1.83 -3.28 23.76
CA THR A 240 0.61 -3.50 23.00
C THR A 240 -0.01 -4.84 23.39
N ASN A 241 -1.29 -5.05 23.04
CA ASN A 241 -2.03 -6.22 23.48
C ASN A 241 -1.42 -7.52 22.92
N SER A 242 -1.45 -8.59 23.71
CA SER A 242 -0.92 -9.91 23.37
C SER A 242 -1.98 -10.88 22.81
N SER A 243 -3.20 -10.43 22.54
CA SER A 243 -4.26 -11.24 21.96
C SER A 243 -4.50 -10.86 20.49
N TYR A 244 -4.95 -11.84 19.69
CA TYR A 244 -5.24 -11.74 18.26
C TYR A 244 -5.76 -10.38 17.79
N ALA A 245 -5.36 -10.03 16.58
CA ALA A 245 -5.64 -8.85 15.77
C ALA A 245 -6.66 -7.85 16.34
N ASP A 246 -6.22 -6.62 16.49
CA ASP A 246 -7.01 -5.48 16.94
C ASP A 246 -7.95 -5.01 15.82
N PRO A 247 -9.28 -5.21 15.94
CA PRO A 247 -10.23 -4.86 14.88
C PRO A 247 -10.31 -3.35 14.61
N GLY A 248 -9.85 -2.54 15.56
CA GLY A 248 -9.86 -1.09 15.47
C GLY A 248 -8.55 -0.46 15.01
N SER A 249 -7.49 -1.25 14.82
CA SER A 249 -6.19 -0.70 14.41
C SER A 249 -6.21 -0.11 13.01
N TRP A 250 -5.57 1.08 12.86
CA TRP A 250 -5.41 1.71 11.56
C TRP A 250 -4.43 0.97 10.66
N MET A 251 -3.56 0.09 11.23
CA MET A 251 -2.57 -0.72 10.51
C MET A 251 -3.09 -2.11 10.14
N LEU A 252 -4.39 -2.37 10.13
CA LEU A 252 -4.92 -3.59 9.52
C LEU A 252 -4.70 -3.58 8.00
N ALA A 253 -4.25 -4.72 7.44
CA ALA A 253 -3.91 -4.85 6.02
C ALA A 253 -5.07 -4.49 5.07
N CYS A 254 -6.32 -4.71 5.48
CA CYS A 254 -7.48 -4.36 4.68
C CYS A 254 -8.45 -3.43 5.41
N THR A 255 -8.98 -2.46 4.68
CA THR A 255 -10.03 -1.56 5.17
C THR A 255 -11.42 -2.17 4.97
N ASP A 256 -12.31 -1.87 5.89
CA ASP A 256 -13.75 -2.12 5.79
C ASP A 256 -14.55 -0.92 5.26
N GLY A 257 -13.85 0.14 4.84
CA GLY A 257 -14.48 1.39 4.36
C GLY A 257 -14.86 2.36 5.47
N THR A 258 -14.54 2.05 6.72
CA THR A 258 -14.83 2.92 7.86
C THR A 258 -13.64 3.80 8.26
N ASN A 259 -13.92 4.81 9.09
CA ASN A 259 -12.88 5.59 9.73
C ASN A 259 -12.28 4.83 10.91
N ARG A 260 -10.96 4.66 10.92
CA ARG A 260 -10.19 4.09 12.02
C ARG A 260 -9.23 5.14 12.59
N PRO A 261 -9.62 5.94 13.58
CA PRO A 261 -8.68 6.77 14.34
C PRO A 261 -7.76 5.86 15.16
N PHE A 262 -6.62 6.38 15.61
CA PHE A 262 -5.71 5.62 16.47
C PHE A 262 -6.42 5.17 17.73
N ASN A 263 -6.42 3.89 17.99
CA ASN A 263 -6.95 3.29 19.20
C ASN A 263 -5.87 3.24 20.32
N PRO A 264 -6.19 2.76 21.52
CA PRO A 264 -5.22 2.72 22.63
C PRO A 264 -3.94 1.93 22.31
N ASN A 265 -4.02 0.79 21.60
CA ASN A 265 -2.83 0.00 21.23
C ASN A 265 -1.98 0.72 20.21
N ASP A 266 -2.60 1.36 19.22
CA ASP A 266 -1.94 2.20 18.23
C ASP A 266 -1.17 3.34 18.91
N VAL A 267 -1.77 3.98 19.91
CA VAL A 267 -1.14 5.05 20.69
C VAL A 267 0.04 4.53 21.51
N ILE A 268 -0.08 3.36 22.14
CA ILE A 268 1.03 2.71 22.86
C ILE A 268 2.19 2.44 21.89
N ALA A 269 1.89 1.87 20.71
CA ALA A 269 2.91 1.57 19.71
C ALA A 269 3.65 2.83 19.24
N LEU A 270 2.91 3.88 18.86
CA LEU A 270 3.52 5.14 18.40
C LEU A 270 4.33 5.82 19.49
N ASN A 271 3.87 5.81 20.75
CA ASN A 271 4.62 6.33 21.88
C ASN A 271 5.91 5.52 22.12
N TYR A 272 5.85 4.19 22.06
CA TYR A 272 7.05 3.35 22.22
C TYR A 272 8.12 3.69 21.19
N LEU A 273 7.71 4.00 19.95
CA LEU A 273 8.66 4.29 18.87
C LEU A 273 9.17 5.73 18.89
N TYR A 274 8.34 6.70 19.26
CA TYR A 274 8.58 8.12 18.94
C TYR A 274 8.31 9.11 20.08
N HIS A 275 8.15 8.64 21.30
CA HIS A 275 8.01 9.54 22.46
C HIS A 275 9.35 10.04 23.00
#